data_6b8f7299bbdc65ef974aef04e22e0fe3
#
_entry.id   6b8f7299bbdc65ef974aef04e22e0fe3
#
_cell.length_a   1.000
_cell.length_b   1.000
_cell.length_c   1.000
_cell.angle_alpha   90.00
_cell.angle_beta   90.00
_cell.angle_gamma   90.00
#
_symmetry.space_group_name_H-M   'P 1'
#
loop_
_entity.id
_entity.type
_entity.pdbx_description
1 polymer ?
#
loop_
_entity_poly.entity_id
_entity_poly.type
_entity_poly.pdbx_seq_one_letter_code
_entity_poly.pdbx_strand_id
1 'polypeptide(L)' 'LGDAGVKYGVPRKQAYEMVSQMILGSAKLQLETGEHPGVLKDNVCSPAGTTICGVDALEHAGIRAGFIDAIDAIMNK' A
#
# COMPACT_ATOMS: atom_id res chain seq x y z
N LEU A 1 -0.81 -8.11 2.07
CA LEU A 1 0.16 -8.07 0.94
C LEU A 1 0.99 -9.34 0.84
N GLY A 2 1.49 -9.87 1.96
CA GLY A 2 2.25 -11.13 1.94
C GLY A 2 1.47 -12.28 1.35
N ASP A 3 0.21 -12.40 1.71
CA ASP A 3 -0.68 -13.44 1.15
C ASP A 3 -0.86 -13.28 -0.36
N ALA A 4 -0.90 -12.06 -0.86
CA ALA A 4 -0.99 -11.82 -2.30
C ALA A 4 0.26 -12.35 -3.02
N GLY A 5 1.45 -12.13 -2.44
CA GLY A 5 2.68 -12.70 -2.99
C GLY A 5 2.66 -14.21 -3.03
N VAL A 6 2.19 -14.83 -1.96
CA VAL A 6 2.07 -16.29 -1.88
C VAL A 6 1.09 -16.82 -2.94
N LYS A 7 -0.03 -16.14 -3.14
CA LYS A 7 -1.00 -16.51 -4.17
C LYS A 7 -0.38 -16.61 -5.56
N TYR A 8 0.60 -15.76 -5.84
CA TYR A 8 1.28 -15.73 -7.15
C TYR A 8 2.64 -16.42 -7.16
N GLY A 9 2.90 -17.28 -6.17
CA GLY A 9 4.04 -18.19 -6.21
C GLY A 9 5.28 -17.76 -5.45
N VAL A 10 5.23 -16.65 -4.69
CA VAL A 10 6.36 -16.26 -3.85
C VAL A 10 6.34 -17.07 -2.55
N PRO A 11 7.43 -17.74 -2.16
CA PRO A 11 7.49 -18.43 -0.88
C PRO A 11 7.16 -17.48 0.27
N ARG A 12 6.41 -17.96 1.26
CA ARG A 12 5.83 -17.11 2.31
C ARG A 12 6.86 -16.25 3.04
N LYS A 13 7.98 -16.84 3.42
CA LYS A 13 9.05 -16.08 4.10
C LYS A 13 9.56 -14.93 3.25
N GLN A 14 9.83 -15.19 1.98
CA GLN A 14 10.29 -14.16 1.04
C GLN A 14 9.21 -13.10 0.80
N ALA A 15 7.94 -13.50 0.69
CA ALA A 15 6.83 -12.57 0.50
C ALA A 15 6.76 -11.56 1.66
N TYR A 16 6.89 -12.02 2.88
CA TYR A 16 6.86 -11.14 4.06
C TYR A 16 8.07 -10.20 4.11
N GLU A 17 9.24 -10.70 3.80
CA GLU A 17 10.46 -9.87 3.75
C GLU A 17 10.36 -8.79 2.67
N MET A 18 9.88 -9.16 1.49
CA MET A 18 9.71 -8.22 0.38
C MET A 18 8.68 -7.14 0.69
N VAL A 19 7.55 -7.51 1.27
CA VAL A 19 6.51 -6.56 1.65
C VAL A 19 7.03 -5.61 2.73
N SER A 20 7.71 -6.12 3.74
CA SER A 20 8.29 -5.29 4.81
C SER A 20 9.32 -4.31 4.25
N GLN A 21 10.18 -4.77 3.34
CA GLN A 21 11.17 -3.90 2.69
C GLN A 21 10.50 -2.82 1.84
N MET A 22 9.45 -3.17 1.13
CA MET A 22 8.69 -2.21 0.31
C MET A 22 8.05 -1.12 1.17
N ILE A 23 7.43 -1.52 2.28
CA ILE A 23 6.80 -0.56 3.21
C ILE A 23 7.86 0.36 3.82
N LEU A 24 8.99 -0.23 4.25
CA LEU A 24 10.12 0.55 4.80
C LEU A 24 10.62 1.57 3.79
N GLY A 25 10.87 1.16 2.55
CA GLY A 25 11.37 2.04 1.50
C GLY A 25 10.38 3.13 1.14
N SER A 26 9.10 2.81 1.04
CA SER A 26 8.06 3.78 0.72
C SER A 26 7.89 4.81 1.84
N ALA A 27 7.89 4.36 3.09
CA ALA A 27 7.80 5.25 4.24
C ALA A 27 9.01 6.18 4.32
N LYS A 28 10.21 5.64 4.10
CA LYS A 28 11.45 6.41 4.09
C LYS A 28 11.44 7.48 2.99
N LEU A 29 10.99 7.11 1.80
CA LEU A 29 10.88 8.04 0.68
C LEU A 29 10.00 9.23 1.03
N GLN A 30 8.84 8.98 1.61
CA GLN A 30 7.91 10.05 2.00
C GLN A 30 8.52 10.95 3.07
N LEU A 31 9.19 10.37 4.07
CA LEU A 31 9.83 11.14 5.14
C LEU A 31 10.98 12.00 4.62
N GLU A 32 11.82 11.45 3.75
CA GLU A 32 13.00 12.17 3.23
C GLU A 32 12.63 13.24 2.23
N THR A 33 11.63 13.00 1.37
CA THR A 33 11.23 13.99 0.36
C THR A 33 10.26 15.02 0.90
N GLY A 34 9.49 14.70 1.94
CA GLY A 34 8.41 15.54 2.43
C GLY A 34 7.26 15.71 1.44
N GLU A 35 7.26 14.95 0.36
CA GLU A 35 6.21 15.02 -0.66
C GLU A 35 4.88 14.50 -0.12
N HIS A 36 3.80 15.12 -0.59
CA HIS A 36 2.46 14.61 -0.27
C HIS A 36 2.30 13.18 -0.79
N PRO A 37 1.74 12.25 0.02
CA PRO A 37 1.58 10.85 -0.42
C PRO A 37 0.81 10.70 -1.74
N GLY A 38 -0.15 11.58 -2.01
CA GLY A 38 -0.88 11.61 -3.28
C GLY A 38 0.02 11.89 -4.47
N VAL A 39 1.02 12.77 -4.32
CA VAL A 39 2.00 13.05 -5.37
C VAL A 39 2.87 11.83 -5.63
N LEU A 40 3.35 11.18 -4.58
CA LEU A 40 4.14 9.95 -4.71
C LEU A 40 3.36 8.86 -5.43
N LYS A 41 2.08 8.69 -5.08
CA LYS A 41 1.19 7.74 -5.74
C LYS A 41 1.04 8.10 -7.23
N ASP A 42 0.77 9.34 -7.54
CA ASP A 42 0.58 9.79 -8.92
C ASP A 42 1.82 9.54 -9.77
N ASN A 43 3.01 9.73 -9.20
CA ASN A 43 4.27 9.54 -9.90
C ASN A 43 4.52 8.10 -10.35
N VAL A 44 3.91 7.12 -9.70
CA VAL A 44 4.04 5.69 -10.06
C VAL A 44 2.84 5.16 -10.81
N CYS A 45 1.82 5.97 -11.04
CA CYS A 45 0.60 5.59 -11.75
C CYS A 45 0.63 6.16 -13.18
N SER A 46 1.27 5.44 -14.08
CA SER A 46 1.30 5.84 -15.51
C SER A 46 -0.06 5.60 -16.17
N PRO A 47 -0.39 6.34 -17.26
CA PRO A 47 -1.64 6.10 -17.99
C PRO A 47 -1.75 4.66 -18.47
N ALA A 48 -2.87 4.03 -18.19
CA ALA A 48 -3.17 2.62 -18.52
C ALA A 48 -2.21 1.60 -17.93
N GLY A 49 -1.39 2.01 -16.93
CA GLY A 49 -0.41 1.11 -16.31
C GLY A 49 -1.02 0.18 -15.26
N THR A 50 -0.20 -0.74 -14.76
CA THR A 50 -0.65 -1.74 -13.78
C THR A 50 -0.89 -1.16 -12.40
N THR A 51 -0.10 -0.16 -11.99
CA THR A 51 -0.23 0.44 -10.66
C THR A 51 -1.56 1.13 -10.47
N ILE A 52 -2.04 1.88 -11.46
CA ILE A 52 -3.34 2.54 -11.34
C ILE A 52 -4.49 1.54 -11.27
N CYS A 53 -4.36 0.39 -11.91
CA CYS A 53 -5.35 -0.69 -11.77
C CYS A 53 -5.42 -1.20 -10.33
N GLY A 54 -4.26 -1.35 -9.67
CA GLY A 54 -4.20 -1.74 -8.27
C GLY A 54 -4.80 -0.68 -7.36
N VAL A 55 -4.49 0.60 -7.60
CA VAL A 55 -5.06 1.72 -6.84
C VAL A 55 -6.58 1.74 -6.97
N ASP A 56 -7.10 1.57 -8.18
CA ASP A 56 -8.54 1.53 -8.42
C ASP A 56 -9.20 0.39 -7.63
N ALA A 57 -8.61 -0.79 -7.65
CA ALA A 57 -9.13 -1.93 -6.88
C ALA A 57 -9.15 -1.64 -5.38
N LEU A 58 -8.11 -1.01 -4.84
CA LEU A 58 -8.04 -0.65 -3.43
C LEU A 58 -9.08 0.40 -3.05
N GLU A 59 -9.32 1.39 -3.91
CA GLU A 59 -10.36 2.39 -3.68
C GLU A 59 -11.75 1.74 -3.64
N HIS A 60 -12.05 0.83 -4.55
CA HIS A 60 -13.32 0.09 -4.55
C HIS A 60 -13.47 -0.80 -3.32
N ALA A 61 -12.37 -1.33 -2.79
CA ALA A 61 -12.37 -2.12 -1.56
C ALA A 61 -12.51 -1.27 -0.29
N GLY A 62 -12.42 0.06 -0.40
CA GLY A 62 -12.58 0.96 0.73
C GLY A 62 -11.39 1.00 1.69
N ILE A 63 -10.19 0.85 1.18
CA ILE A 63 -9.00 0.73 2.05
C ILE A 63 -8.79 1.96 2.93
N ARG A 64 -9.04 3.17 2.42
CA ARG A 64 -8.86 4.39 3.21
C ARG A 64 -9.86 4.45 4.35
N ALA A 65 -11.13 4.17 4.04
CA ALA A 65 -12.18 4.12 5.06
C ALA A 65 -11.88 3.04 6.10
N GLY A 66 -11.34 1.89 5.66
CA GLY A 66 -10.96 0.82 6.57
C GLY A 66 -9.94 1.24 7.62
N PHE A 67 -8.91 1.98 7.23
CA PHE A 67 -7.93 2.49 8.19
C PHE A 67 -8.52 3.54 9.14
N ILE A 68 -9.34 4.44 8.62
CA ILE A 68 -10.03 5.44 9.47
C ILE A 68 -10.92 4.74 10.47
N ASP A 69 -11.72 3.78 10.01
CA ASP A 69 -12.64 3.01 10.87
C ASP A 69 -11.88 2.27 11.97
N ALA A 70 -10.72 1.72 11.66
CA ALA A 70 -9.89 1.01 12.64
C ALA A 70 -9.45 1.95 13.77
N ILE A 71 -9.00 3.15 13.43
CA ILE A 71 -8.57 4.15 14.43
C ILE A 71 -9.79 4.61 15.24
N ASP A 72 -10.91 4.88 14.58
CA ASP A 72 -12.15 5.28 15.27
C ASP A 72 -12.58 4.21 16.28
N ALA A 73 -12.52 2.95 15.90
CA ALA A 73 -12.87 1.84 16.80
C ALA A 73 -11.97 1.79 18.03
N ILE A 74 -10.66 2.05 17.84
CA ILE A 74 -9.70 2.08 18.96
C ILE A 74 -10.02 3.26 19.90
N MET A 75 -10.30 4.42 19.34
CA MET A 75 -10.55 5.64 20.13
C MET A 75 -11.89 5.61 20.85
N ASN A 76 -12.86 4.85 20.34
CA ASN A 76 -14.23 4.81 20.89
C ASN A 76 -14.54 3.52 21.64
N LYS A 77 -13.53 2.76 22.01
CA LYS A 77 -13.73 1.52 22.77
C LYS A 77 -14.32 1.77 24.16
#